data_17d13121380a28bb133d6603d19f85f0
#
_entry.id   17d13121380a28bb133d6603d19f85f0
#
_cell.length_a   1.000
_cell.length_b   1.000
_cell.length_c   1.000
_cell.angle_alpha   90.00
_cell.angle_beta   90.00
_cell.angle_gamma   90.00
#
_symmetry.space_group_name_H-M   'P 1'
#
loop_
_entity.id
_entity.type
_entity.pdbx_description
1 polymer ?
#
loop_
_entity_poly.entity_id
_entity_poly.type
_entity_poly.pdbx_seq_one_letter_code
_entity_poly.pdbx_strand_id
1 'polypeptide(L)'
;RAEDAGGTGGVLPLTRAASAVSARMFALAGRLRGGRPLHPRGLVFDATLHLHGASRPWGVPFLDDTAELRGMARLSRAAGLPPPLPDVLGLALRWEQPADEAGVAELLLASTGQGLLGRHLLRPRMRWVPAFYGSLLPYAVDGRRLFLGAVARPTRTVPADDAALARAADERPI
;
A
#
# COMPACT_ATOMS: atom_id res chain seq x y z
N ARG A 1 46.71 7.06 -18.59
CA ARG A 1 46.52 6.31 -17.31
C ARG A 1 45.89 7.26 -16.32
N ALA A 2 44.63 7.12 -16.10
CA ALA A 2 43.90 7.63 -14.96
C ALA A 2 42.88 6.58 -14.59
N GLU A 3 43.01 6.08 -13.35
CA GLU A 3 42.29 4.95 -12.80
C GLU A 3 40.88 5.35 -12.37
N ASP A 4 39.94 4.48 -12.67
CA ASP A 4 38.59 4.38 -12.14
C ASP A 4 38.55 4.38 -10.61
N ALA A 5 37.76 5.26 -10.04
CA ALA A 5 37.30 5.15 -8.66
C ALA A 5 35.80 4.94 -8.65
N GLY A 6 35.41 3.66 -8.76
CA GLY A 6 34.01 3.23 -8.59
C GLY A 6 33.54 3.42 -7.15
N GLY A 7 32.75 4.44 -6.92
CA GLY A 7 32.04 4.65 -5.67
C GLY A 7 30.81 3.73 -5.56
N THR A 8 30.99 2.55 -4.97
CA THR A 8 29.87 1.71 -4.53
C THR A 8 29.15 2.37 -3.36
N GLY A 9 28.07 3.06 -3.66
CA GLY A 9 27.15 3.61 -2.66
C GLY A 9 26.56 2.51 -1.79
N GLY A 10 27.15 2.28 -0.64
CA GLY A 10 26.68 1.32 0.35
C GLY A 10 25.28 1.66 0.83
N VAL A 11 24.31 0.83 0.53
CA VAL A 11 22.99 0.86 1.14
C VAL A 11 23.16 0.57 2.63
N LEU A 12 22.80 1.54 3.47
CA LEU A 12 22.97 1.48 4.92
C LEU A 12 22.45 0.16 5.51
N PRO A 13 23.19 -0.50 6.42
CA PRO A 13 22.86 -1.82 6.98
C PRO A 13 21.49 -1.85 7.71
N LEU A 14 21.02 -0.71 8.17
CA LEU A 14 19.70 -0.55 8.84
C LEU A 14 18.49 -0.88 7.94
N THR A 15 18.55 -0.59 6.65
CA THR A 15 17.46 -0.93 5.71
C THR A 15 17.41 -2.43 5.41
N ARG A 16 18.56 -3.10 5.38
CA ARG A 16 18.64 -4.56 5.24
C ARG A 16 18.15 -5.29 6.49
N ALA A 17 18.44 -4.79 7.68
CA ALA A 17 17.97 -5.38 8.92
C ALA A 17 16.45 -5.24 9.08
N ALA A 18 15.88 -4.06 8.78
CA ALA A 18 14.43 -3.85 8.83
C ALA A 18 13.67 -4.73 7.83
N SER A 19 14.18 -4.89 6.60
CA SER A 19 13.57 -5.77 5.60
C SER A 19 13.70 -7.26 5.98
N ALA A 20 14.79 -7.66 6.60
CA ALA A 20 14.99 -9.05 7.06
C ALA A 20 14.08 -9.41 8.24
N VAL A 21 13.85 -8.48 9.17
CA VAL A 21 12.91 -8.69 10.30
C VAL A 21 11.49 -8.78 9.77
N SER A 22 11.09 -7.89 8.88
CA SER A 22 9.77 -7.95 8.25
C SER A 22 9.58 -9.27 7.48
N ALA A 23 10.54 -9.67 6.64
CA ALA A 23 10.47 -10.91 5.90
C ALA A 23 10.37 -12.15 6.80
N ARG A 24 11.10 -12.17 7.93
CA ARG A 24 11.01 -13.27 8.90
C ARG A 24 9.68 -13.31 9.63
N MET A 25 9.13 -12.17 10.02
CA MET A 25 7.79 -12.10 10.61
C MET A 25 6.71 -12.59 9.63
N PHE A 26 6.81 -12.20 8.35
CA PHE A 26 5.92 -12.67 7.29
C PHE A 26 6.07 -14.17 7.03
N ALA A 27 7.29 -14.69 7.00
CA ALA A 27 7.54 -16.12 6.83
C ALA A 27 7.04 -16.95 8.02
N LEU A 28 7.20 -16.45 9.25
CA LEU A 28 6.71 -17.13 10.46
C LEU A 28 5.18 -17.15 10.50
N ALA A 29 4.53 -16.04 10.20
CA ALA A 29 3.06 -15.97 10.11
C ALA A 29 2.50 -16.93 9.03
N GLY A 30 3.22 -17.09 7.90
CA GLY A 30 2.87 -18.03 6.85
C GLY A 30 2.98 -19.49 7.26
N ARG A 31 4.03 -19.84 7.99
CA ARG A 31 4.25 -21.22 8.48
C ARG A 31 3.24 -21.64 9.54
N LEU A 32 2.83 -20.71 10.42
CA LEU A 32 1.89 -21.02 11.50
C LEU A 32 0.44 -21.22 11.03
N ARG A 33 0.09 -20.84 9.79
CA ARG A 33 -1.29 -20.86 9.30
C ARG A 33 -1.58 -21.83 8.16
N GLY A 34 -0.60 -22.59 7.68
CA GLY A 34 -0.80 -23.62 6.65
C GLY A 34 -1.40 -23.13 5.32
N GLY A 35 -1.29 -21.83 5.02
CA GLY A 35 -1.91 -21.21 3.86
C GLY A 35 -1.28 -19.86 3.49
N ARG A 36 -1.98 -19.03 2.74
CA ARG A 36 -1.52 -17.67 2.38
C ARG A 36 -1.20 -16.89 3.65
N PRO A 37 0.05 -16.43 3.82
CA PRO A 37 0.57 -15.96 5.12
C PRO A 37 -0.10 -14.68 5.61
N LEU A 38 -0.65 -13.88 4.71
CA LEU A 38 -1.22 -12.57 5.00
C LEU A 38 -2.50 -12.32 4.22
N HIS A 39 -3.36 -11.50 4.82
CA HIS A 39 -4.61 -11.05 4.22
C HIS A 39 -5.58 -12.19 3.85
N PRO A 40 -5.84 -13.15 4.76
CA PRO A 40 -6.72 -14.29 4.49
C PRO A 40 -8.16 -13.86 4.19
N ARG A 41 -8.57 -12.72 4.71
CA ARG A 41 -9.90 -12.13 4.54
C ARG A 41 -9.78 -10.70 4.03
N GLY A 42 -10.76 -10.26 3.26
CA GLY A 42 -10.85 -8.91 2.74
C GLY A 42 -12.04 -8.76 1.81
N LEU A 43 -12.54 -7.53 1.70
CA LEU A 43 -13.61 -7.16 0.80
C LEU A 43 -13.04 -6.52 -0.46
N VAL A 44 -13.66 -6.80 -1.57
CA VAL A 44 -13.34 -6.23 -2.88
C VAL A 44 -14.51 -5.35 -3.30
N PHE A 45 -14.20 -4.16 -3.78
CA PHE A 45 -15.15 -3.17 -4.26
C PHE A 45 -14.76 -2.72 -5.65
N ASP A 46 -15.74 -2.40 -6.47
CA ASP A 46 -15.50 -1.61 -7.66
C ASP A 46 -15.02 -0.23 -7.25
N ALA A 47 -14.03 0.29 -7.96
CA ALA A 47 -13.42 1.56 -7.65
C ALA A 47 -13.22 2.40 -8.90
N THR A 48 -13.40 3.71 -8.76
CA THR A 48 -13.00 4.68 -9.76
C THR A 48 -11.81 5.45 -9.24
N LEU A 49 -10.74 5.48 -10.02
CA LEU A 49 -9.53 6.24 -9.75
C LEU A 49 -9.56 7.51 -10.58
N HIS A 50 -9.62 8.67 -9.93
CA HIS A 50 -9.49 9.97 -10.57
C HIS A 50 -8.03 10.43 -10.46
N LEU A 51 -7.29 10.37 -11.56
CA LEU A 51 -5.95 10.90 -11.64
C LEU A 51 -6.02 12.39 -11.94
N HIS A 52 -5.27 13.18 -11.20
CA HIS A 52 -5.26 14.64 -11.35
C HIS A 52 -3.93 15.19 -11.90
N GLY A 53 -3.00 14.29 -12.22
CA GLY A 53 -1.64 14.65 -12.61
C GLY A 53 -0.83 15.22 -11.44
N ALA A 54 0.47 15.04 -11.49
CA ALA A 54 1.38 15.64 -10.54
C ALA A 54 1.76 17.07 -10.99
N SER A 55 1.94 17.97 -10.03
CA SER A 55 2.43 19.34 -10.32
C SER A 55 3.84 19.36 -10.92
N ARG A 56 4.56 18.27 -10.84
CA ARG A 56 5.89 18.05 -11.38
C ARG A 56 5.95 16.67 -12.03
N PRO A 57 6.40 16.56 -13.28
CA PRO A 57 6.44 15.28 -13.98
C PRO A 57 7.42 14.30 -13.31
N TRP A 58 6.99 13.07 -13.21
CA TRP A 58 7.75 11.94 -12.68
C TRP A 58 8.19 10.96 -13.77
N GLY A 59 7.63 11.09 -14.99
CA GLY A 59 7.82 10.15 -16.09
C GLY A 59 6.99 8.87 -15.91
N VAL A 60 5.91 8.93 -15.14
CA VAL A 60 5.01 7.80 -14.90
C VAL A 60 3.57 8.24 -15.19
N PRO A 61 2.91 7.67 -16.21
CA PRO A 61 1.56 8.07 -16.61
C PRO A 61 0.57 8.07 -15.44
N PHE A 62 0.58 7.06 -14.60
CA PHE A 62 -0.26 6.99 -13.40
C PHE A 62 -0.13 8.20 -12.46
N LEU A 63 1.03 8.85 -12.42
CA LEU A 63 1.27 10.03 -11.57
C LEU A 63 1.07 11.34 -12.33
N ASP A 64 1.36 11.35 -13.62
CA ASP A 64 1.51 12.58 -14.40
C ASP A 64 0.25 12.91 -15.21
N ASP A 65 -0.54 11.90 -15.57
CA ASP A 65 -1.72 12.10 -16.41
C ASP A 65 -2.96 12.47 -15.61
N THR A 66 -3.89 13.13 -16.30
CA THR A 66 -5.25 13.34 -15.83
C THR A 66 -6.15 12.33 -16.50
N ALA A 67 -6.73 11.42 -15.73
CA ALA A 67 -7.58 10.36 -16.26
C ALA A 67 -8.60 9.88 -15.23
N GLU A 68 -9.65 9.22 -15.70
CA GLU A 68 -10.55 8.44 -14.89
C GLU A 68 -10.41 6.97 -15.27
N LEU A 69 -9.99 6.14 -14.33
CA LEU A 69 -9.75 4.73 -14.53
C LEU A 69 -10.72 3.91 -13.69
N ARG A 70 -11.29 2.88 -14.29
CA ARG A 70 -12.07 1.88 -13.57
C ARG A 70 -11.18 0.77 -13.08
N GLY A 71 -11.45 0.29 -11.88
CA GLY A 71 -10.66 -0.74 -11.26
C GLY A 71 -11.34 -1.35 -10.06
N MET A 72 -10.55 -2.01 -9.25
CA MET A 72 -10.99 -2.64 -8.01
C MET A 72 -10.13 -2.19 -6.84
N ALA A 73 -10.77 -2.00 -5.70
CA ALA A 73 -10.11 -1.78 -4.42
C ALA A 73 -10.36 -2.96 -3.50
N ARG A 74 -9.31 -3.52 -2.92
CA ARG A 74 -9.42 -4.56 -1.91
C ARG A 74 -8.90 -4.04 -0.59
N LEU A 75 -9.76 -4.07 0.43
CA LEU A 75 -9.37 -3.80 1.80
C LEU A 75 -9.29 -5.13 2.57
N SER A 76 -8.23 -5.31 3.36
CA SER A 76 -7.95 -6.58 4.01
C SER A 76 -7.25 -6.41 5.36
N ARG A 77 -7.38 -7.40 6.22
CA ARG A 77 -6.72 -7.47 7.53
C ARG A 77 -5.59 -8.49 7.45
N ALA A 78 -4.37 -8.08 7.80
CA ALA A 78 -3.17 -8.91 7.63
C ALA A 78 -3.19 -10.15 8.52
N ALA A 79 -3.47 -9.97 9.81
CA ALA A 79 -3.55 -11.09 10.76
C ALA A 79 -4.93 -11.72 10.83
N GLY A 80 -5.98 -11.03 10.37
CA GLY A 80 -7.36 -11.51 10.45
C GLY A 80 -7.84 -11.70 11.90
N LEU A 81 -7.32 -10.88 12.83
CA LEU A 81 -7.74 -10.92 14.23
C LEU A 81 -9.22 -10.52 14.35
N PRO A 82 -9.98 -11.09 15.29
CA PRO A 82 -11.38 -10.72 15.46
C PRO A 82 -11.51 -9.27 15.95
N PRO A 83 -12.52 -8.50 15.45
CA PRO A 83 -12.83 -7.19 16.04
C PRO A 83 -13.17 -7.31 17.54
N PRO A 84 -12.84 -6.32 18.36
CA PRO A 84 -12.25 -5.02 18.03
C PRO A 84 -10.71 -4.98 18.05
N LEU A 85 -10.03 -6.12 18.02
CA LEU A 85 -8.58 -6.16 18.09
C LEU A 85 -7.93 -5.41 16.92
N PRO A 86 -6.85 -4.65 17.18
CA PRO A 86 -6.15 -3.93 16.14
C PRO A 86 -5.44 -4.91 15.18
N ASP A 87 -5.43 -4.59 13.90
CA ASP A 87 -4.74 -5.36 12.87
C ASP A 87 -4.03 -4.43 11.90
N VAL A 88 -3.02 -4.93 11.20
CA VAL A 88 -2.43 -4.23 10.07
C VAL A 88 -3.41 -4.31 8.91
N LEU A 89 -3.84 -3.16 8.43
CA LEU A 89 -4.81 -3.04 7.36
C LEU A 89 -4.08 -2.91 6.03
N GLY A 90 -4.58 -3.60 5.00
CA GLY A 90 -4.09 -3.54 3.64
C GLY A 90 -5.09 -2.89 2.70
N LEU A 91 -4.59 -2.08 1.78
CA LEU A 91 -5.31 -1.54 0.65
C LEU A 91 -4.57 -1.97 -0.62
N ALA A 92 -5.25 -2.72 -1.49
CA ALA A 92 -4.77 -3.04 -2.82
C ALA A 92 -5.68 -2.39 -3.84
N LEU A 93 -5.10 -1.65 -4.77
CA LEU A 93 -5.79 -1.08 -5.91
C LEU A 93 -5.33 -1.82 -7.16
N ARG A 94 -6.26 -2.12 -8.05
CA ARG A 94 -5.99 -2.77 -9.33
C ARG A 94 -6.83 -2.11 -10.41
N TRP A 95 -6.21 -1.75 -11.53
CA TRP A 95 -6.88 -1.14 -12.67
C TRP A 95 -6.24 -1.58 -13.98
N GLU A 96 -6.99 -1.48 -15.05
CA GLU A 96 -6.47 -1.68 -16.40
C GLU A 96 -5.72 -0.42 -16.84
N GLN A 97 -4.54 -0.63 -17.40
CA GLN A 97 -3.79 0.47 -17.99
C GLN A 97 -4.41 0.86 -19.33
N PRO A 98 -4.24 2.14 -19.78
CA PRO A 98 -4.62 2.54 -21.13
C PRO A 98 -4.01 1.61 -22.20
N ALA A 99 -4.67 1.53 -23.36
CA ALA A 99 -4.38 0.53 -24.39
C ALA A 99 -2.96 0.56 -24.96
N ASP A 100 -2.27 1.66 -24.81
CA ASP A 100 -0.86 1.87 -25.19
C ASP A 100 0.15 1.28 -24.18
N GLU A 101 -0.28 1.04 -22.95
CA GLU A 101 0.47 0.35 -21.91
C GLU A 101 -0.24 -0.97 -21.54
N ALA A 102 -0.15 -1.98 -22.43
CA ALA A 102 -0.86 -3.24 -22.24
C ALA A 102 -0.56 -3.88 -20.88
N GLY A 103 -1.60 -4.07 -20.05
CA GLY A 103 -1.49 -4.78 -18.79
C GLY A 103 -2.41 -4.29 -17.69
N VAL A 104 -2.18 -4.85 -16.52
CA VAL A 104 -2.88 -4.51 -15.28
C VAL A 104 -1.88 -3.89 -14.32
N ALA A 105 -2.22 -2.73 -13.80
CA ALA A 105 -1.45 -2.08 -12.74
C ALA A 105 -1.99 -2.43 -11.37
N GLU A 106 -1.09 -2.58 -10.41
CA GLU A 106 -1.44 -2.86 -9.01
C GLU A 106 -0.64 -1.96 -8.07
N LEU A 107 -1.33 -1.37 -7.10
CA LEU A 107 -0.74 -0.60 -6.02
C LEU A 107 -1.09 -1.26 -4.68
N LEU A 108 -0.06 -1.71 -3.95
CA LEU A 108 -0.22 -2.37 -2.66
C LEU A 108 0.24 -1.44 -1.54
N LEU A 109 -0.67 -1.14 -0.63
CA LEU A 109 -0.44 -0.27 0.51
C LEU A 109 -0.83 -0.98 1.81
N ALA A 110 -0.16 -0.64 2.90
CA ALA A 110 -0.49 -1.13 4.24
C ALA A 110 -0.60 0.03 5.22
N SER A 111 -1.32 -0.17 6.32
CA SER A 111 -1.36 0.83 7.38
C SER A 111 0.03 0.99 8.01
N THR A 112 0.65 2.14 7.75
CA THR A 112 1.99 2.50 8.23
C THR A 112 1.95 3.75 9.08
N GLY A 113 3.08 4.09 9.68
CA GLY A 113 3.33 5.44 10.18
C GLY A 113 3.62 6.40 9.03
N GLN A 114 3.81 7.66 9.39
CA GLN A 114 4.17 8.75 8.49
C GLN A 114 5.58 9.27 8.79
N GLY A 115 6.09 10.15 7.94
CA GLY A 115 7.42 10.72 8.09
C GLY A 115 8.55 9.77 7.69
N LEU A 116 9.79 10.21 7.90
CA LEU A 116 10.98 9.53 7.39
C LEU A 116 11.18 8.10 7.94
N LEU A 117 10.90 7.89 9.21
CA LEU A 117 11.06 6.59 9.87
C LEU A 117 9.73 5.84 9.94
N GLY A 118 8.64 6.53 10.27
CA GLY A 118 7.34 5.92 10.47
C GLY A 118 6.79 5.20 9.22
N ARG A 119 7.08 5.69 8.02
CA ARG A 119 6.65 5.07 6.75
C ARG A 119 7.18 3.66 6.52
N HIS A 120 8.25 3.27 7.23
CA HIS A 120 8.84 1.93 7.17
C HIS A 120 8.27 0.97 8.23
N LEU A 121 7.35 1.43 9.07
CA LEU A 121 6.79 0.67 10.18
C LEU A 121 5.30 0.42 9.97
N LEU A 122 4.93 -0.85 9.99
CA LEU A 122 3.52 -1.25 10.00
C LEU A 122 2.87 -0.78 11.31
N ARG A 123 1.67 -0.22 11.21
CA ARG A 123 0.89 0.23 12.36
C ARG A 123 -0.46 -0.48 12.40
N PRO A 124 -0.68 -1.32 13.41
CA PRO A 124 -2.01 -1.89 13.66
C PRO A 124 -3.05 -0.79 13.88
N ARG A 125 -4.23 -0.97 13.32
CA ARG A 125 -5.35 -0.04 13.37
C ARG A 125 -6.63 -0.74 13.77
N MET A 126 -7.50 0.02 14.41
CA MET A 126 -8.85 -0.44 14.80
C MET A 126 -9.93 0.15 13.87
N ARG A 127 -9.54 0.91 12.86
CA ARG A 127 -10.46 1.62 11.96
C ARG A 127 -9.90 1.62 10.54
N TRP A 128 -10.78 1.37 9.57
CA TRP A 128 -10.48 1.57 8.15
C TRP A 128 -10.33 3.07 7.83
N VAL A 129 -11.19 3.89 8.41
CA VAL A 129 -11.22 5.35 8.25
C VAL A 129 -11.40 5.98 9.63
N PRO A 130 -10.60 7.00 9.99
CA PRO A 130 -9.46 7.56 9.25
C PRO A 130 -8.21 6.68 9.39
N ALA A 131 -7.46 6.54 8.30
CA ALA A 131 -6.19 5.83 8.30
C ALA A 131 -5.24 6.37 7.21
N PHE A 132 -3.95 6.14 7.42
CA PHE A 132 -2.91 6.34 6.41
C PHE A 132 -2.39 4.97 5.99
N TYR A 133 -2.29 4.77 4.68
CA TYR A 133 -1.75 3.58 4.04
C TYR A 133 -0.52 3.96 3.23
N GLY A 134 0.59 3.30 3.44
CA GLY A 134 1.84 3.56 2.74
C GLY A 134 2.36 2.35 2.00
N SER A 135 3.19 2.57 1.00
CA SER A 135 3.80 1.50 0.19
C SER A 135 4.85 0.69 0.94
N LEU A 136 5.21 1.07 2.16
CA LEU A 136 6.25 0.47 3.01
C LEU A 136 7.64 0.42 2.34
N LEU A 137 7.70 0.07 1.08
CA LEU A 137 8.90 0.05 0.22
C LEU A 137 8.80 1.14 -0.85
N PRO A 138 9.94 1.71 -1.25
CA PRO A 138 9.95 2.70 -2.32
C PRO A 138 9.80 2.04 -3.69
N TYR A 139 9.10 2.71 -4.58
CA TYR A 139 9.15 2.47 -6.01
C TYR A 139 10.38 3.17 -6.60
N ALA A 140 10.98 2.55 -7.61
CA ALA A 140 12.07 3.17 -8.36
C ALA A 140 11.49 3.81 -9.64
N VAL A 141 11.73 5.10 -9.80
CA VAL A 141 11.30 5.88 -10.97
C VAL A 141 12.48 6.73 -11.41
N ASP A 142 13.02 6.48 -12.59
CA ASP A 142 14.18 7.20 -13.16
C ASP A 142 15.33 7.43 -12.16
N GLY A 143 15.72 6.36 -11.48
CA GLY A 143 16.77 6.40 -10.45
C GLY A 143 16.38 7.07 -9.13
N ARG A 144 15.16 7.58 -9.01
CA ARG A 144 14.60 8.17 -7.78
C ARG A 144 13.82 7.12 -6.98
N ARG A 145 13.73 7.35 -5.68
CA ARG A 145 12.91 6.53 -4.78
C ARG A 145 11.64 7.29 -4.40
N LEU A 146 10.50 6.73 -4.76
CA LEU A 146 9.19 7.29 -4.51
C LEU A 146 8.41 6.40 -3.51
N PHE A 147 7.90 7.00 -2.46
CA PHE A 147 6.96 6.34 -1.56
C PHE A 147 5.55 6.83 -1.88
N LEU A 148 4.66 5.90 -2.16
CA LEU A 148 3.26 6.21 -2.38
C LEU A 148 2.48 6.05 -1.08
N GLY A 149 1.46 6.86 -0.91
CA GLY A 149 0.58 6.81 0.24
C GLY A 149 -0.84 7.22 -0.10
N ALA A 150 -1.79 6.62 0.59
CA ALA A 150 -3.19 6.97 0.54
C ALA A 150 -3.66 7.44 1.91
N VAL A 151 -4.43 8.50 1.93
CA VAL A 151 -5.08 9.02 3.13
C VAL A 151 -6.58 8.83 2.97
N ALA A 152 -7.17 8.01 3.82
CA ALA A 152 -8.61 7.93 3.90
C ALA A 152 -9.14 9.25 4.49
N ARG A 153 -9.97 9.97 3.70
CA ARG A 153 -10.55 11.25 4.14
C ARG A 153 -11.51 11.01 5.32
N PRO A 154 -11.40 11.78 6.40
CA PRO A 154 -12.16 11.54 7.63
C PRO A 154 -13.61 12.06 7.53
N THR A 155 -14.31 11.74 6.45
CA THR A 155 -15.74 12.10 6.31
C THR A 155 -16.63 11.32 7.29
N ARG A 156 -16.14 10.17 7.75
CA ARG A 156 -16.80 9.30 8.72
C ARG A 156 -15.78 8.36 9.37
N THR A 157 -16.17 7.74 10.47
CA THR A 157 -15.38 6.68 11.11
C THR A 157 -15.92 5.31 10.71
N VAL A 158 -15.05 4.44 10.18
CA VAL A 158 -15.40 3.07 9.83
C VAL A 158 -14.51 2.13 10.65
N PRO A 159 -15.07 1.36 11.57
CA PRO A 159 -14.32 0.37 12.34
C PRO A 159 -13.63 -0.66 11.43
N ALA A 160 -12.52 -1.25 11.89
CA ALA A 160 -11.80 -2.29 11.15
C ALA A 160 -12.53 -3.65 11.29
N ASP A 161 -13.76 -3.68 10.84
CA ASP A 161 -14.68 -4.80 10.80
C ASP A 161 -15.25 -4.93 9.39
N ASP A 162 -15.31 -6.15 8.85
CA ASP A 162 -15.71 -6.36 7.46
C ASP A 162 -17.21 -6.02 7.23
N ALA A 163 -18.07 -6.32 8.20
CA ALA A 163 -19.49 -5.99 8.08
C ALA A 163 -19.72 -4.47 8.17
N ALA A 164 -18.96 -3.77 9.03
CA ALA A 164 -19.02 -2.31 9.10
C ALA A 164 -18.50 -1.66 7.80
N LEU A 165 -17.46 -2.25 7.20
CA LEU A 165 -16.92 -1.77 5.92
C LEU A 165 -17.91 -1.97 4.78
N ALA A 166 -18.53 -3.15 4.67
CA ALA A 166 -19.54 -3.43 3.66
C ALA A 166 -20.73 -2.44 3.75
N ARG A 167 -21.32 -2.29 4.93
CA ARG A 167 -22.41 -1.32 5.14
C ARG A 167 -22.00 0.12 4.77
N ALA A 168 -20.77 0.49 5.14
CA ALA A 168 -20.27 1.82 4.82
C ALA A 168 -20.12 2.04 3.30
N ALA A 169 -19.74 1.02 2.55
CA ALA A 169 -19.61 1.10 1.10
C ALA A 169 -20.98 1.17 0.40
N ASP A 170 -21.99 0.43 0.92
CA ASP A 170 -23.36 0.45 0.39
C ASP A 170 -24.03 1.82 0.56
N GLU A 171 -23.73 2.53 1.65
CA GLU A 171 -24.31 3.85 1.91
C GLU A 171 -23.76 4.93 0.97
N ARG A 172 -22.50 4.94 0.69
CA ARG A 172 -21.78 5.90 -0.18
C ARG A 172 -20.32 5.51 -0.37
N PRO A 173 -19.65 6.00 -1.42
CA PRO A 173 -18.22 5.78 -1.64
C PRO A 173 -17.37 6.07 -0.39
N ILE A 174 -16.37 5.23 -0.18
CA ILE A 174 -15.46 5.27 0.97
C ILE A 174 -14.24 6.12 0.63
#